data_60188e4b140c8cf98ab82a7401fc3754
#
_entry.id   60188e4b140c8cf98ab82a7401fc3754
#
_cell.length_a   1.000
_cell.length_b   1.000
_cell.length_c   1.000
_cell.angle_alpha   90.00
_cell.angle_beta   90.00
_cell.angle_gamma   90.00
#
_symmetry.space_group_name_H-M   'P 1'
#
loop_
_entity.id
_entity.type
_entity.pdbx_description
1 polymer ?
#
loop_
_entity_poly.entity_id
_entity_poly.type
_entity_poly.pdbx_seq_one_letter_code
_entity_poly.pdbx_strand_id
1 'polypeptide(L)'
;RQRQMCMRDSLFHCSGGKDRTGVAAMLILLALGVSDETICQDFVRTNVCRRPELEKIWAAHAEEIEAHPEQKQFYQGIAGVHPESAPFVLNTIRKEYGTTDAYLEAEYGLTPARLMRLRRMYLE
;
A
#
# COMPACT_ATOMS: atom_id res chain seq x y z
N ARG A 1 -25.52 -18.64 -4.05
CA ARG A 1 -24.58 -18.43 -2.94
C ARG A 1 -23.14 -18.35 -3.39
N GLN A 2 -22.68 -19.31 -4.19
CA GLN A 2 -21.33 -19.28 -4.74
C GLN A 2 -21.11 -18.06 -5.61
N ARG A 3 -22.11 -17.64 -6.38
CA ARG A 3 -22.05 -16.41 -7.17
C ARG A 3 -21.85 -15.18 -6.29
N GLN A 4 -22.56 -15.10 -5.17
CA GLN A 4 -22.42 -13.98 -4.24
C GLN A 4 -21.05 -13.96 -3.60
N MET A 5 -20.50 -15.12 -3.27
CA MET A 5 -19.15 -15.25 -2.75
C MET A 5 -18.12 -14.85 -3.81
N CYS A 6 -18.26 -15.33 -5.04
CA CYS A 6 -17.39 -14.97 -6.15
C CYS A 6 -17.44 -13.48 -6.48
N MET A 7 -18.60 -12.85 -6.33
CA MET A 7 -18.75 -11.42 -6.55
C MET A 7 -18.13 -10.55 -5.46
N ARG A 8 -17.81 -11.12 -4.30
CA ARG A 8 -17.14 -10.43 -3.21
C ARG A 8 -15.63 -10.58 -3.26
N ASP A 9 -15.17 -11.61 -3.95
CA ASP A 9 -13.75 -11.88 -4.08
C ASP A 9 -13.22 -11.17 -5.32
N SER A 10 -12.08 -10.51 -5.16
CA SER A 10 -11.42 -9.86 -6.26
C SER A 10 -9.91 -10.03 -6.15
N LEU A 11 -9.26 -10.08 -7.30
CA LEU A 11 -7.81 -10.10 -7.39
C LEU A 11 -7.37 -8.91 -8.22
N PHE A 12 -6.43 -8.14 -7.69
CA PHE A 12 -5.80 -7.06 -8.44
C PHE A 12 -4.29 -7.16 -8.34
N HIS A 13 -3.60 -6.74 -9.39
CA HIS A 13 -2.14 -6.82 -9.45
C HIS A 13 -1.57 -5.74 -10.37
N CYS A 14 -0.29 -5.48 -10.23
CA CYS A 14 0.49 -4.71 -11.19
C CYS A 14 1.66 -5.57 -11.65
N SER A 15 2.71 -4.97 -12.21
CA SER A 15 3.87 -5.75 -12.68
C SER A 15 4.61 -6.45 -11.55
N GLY A 16 4.97 -5.72 -10.49
CA GLY A 16 5.72 -6.26 -9.34
C GLY A 16 4.86 -6.64 -8.14
N GLY A 17 3.60 -6.25 -8.12
CA GLY A 17 2.68 -6.52 -7.02
C GLY A 17 3.02 -5.80 -5.71
N LYS A 18 3.78 -4.71 -5.76
CA LYS A 18 4.26 -4.04 -4.54
C LYS A 18 3.99 -2.53 -4.49
N ASP A 19 4.22 -1.80 -5.56
CA ASP A 19 4.10 -0.34 -5.55
C ASP A 19 2.67 0.12 -5.89
N ARG A 20 2.23 -0.02 -7.13
CA ARG A 20 0.87 0.35 -7.53
C ARG A 20 -0.19 -0.46 -6.81
N THR A 21 0.04 -1.75 -6.66
CA THR A 21 -0.84 -2.65 -5.91
C THR A 21 -0.85 -2.27 -4.43
N GLY A 22 0.29 -1.90 -3.87
CA GLY A 22 0.41 -1.43 -2.49
C GLY A 22 -0.38 -0.15 -2.23
N VAL A 23 -0.31 0.82 -3.15
CA VAL A 23 -1.11 2.05 -3.04
C VAL A 23 -2.60 1.75 -3.15
N ALA A 24 -3.01 0.88 -4.07
CA ALA A 24 -4.40 0.46 -4.19
C ALA A 24 -4.91 -0.20 -2.91
N ALA A 25 -4.11 -1.07 -2.32
CA ALA A 25 -4.43 -1.71 -1.03
C ALA A 25 -4.59 -0.67 0.09
N MET A 26 -3.69 0.34 0.14
CA MET A 26 -3.82 1.43 1.10
C MET A 26 -5.15 2.16 0.96
N LEU A 27 -5.56 2.48 -0.26
CA LEU A 27 -6.82 3.20 -0.51
C LEU A 27 -8.03 2.37 -0.09
N ILE A 28 -8.00 1.06 -0.32
CA ILE A 28 -9.06 0.14 0.14
C ILE A 28 -9.11 0.15 1.68
N LEU A 29 -7.98 0.03 2.34
CA LEU A 29 -7.91 0.04 3.80
C LEU A 29 -8.38 1.38 4.38
N LEU A 30 -8.04 2.51 3.74
CA LEU A 30 -8.57 3.82 4.12
C LEU A 30 -10.10 3.86 4.02
N ALA A 31 -10.65 3.36 2.93
CA ALA A 31 -12.10 3.32 2.73
C ALA A 31 -12.79 2.46 3.80
N LEU A 32 -12.13 1.41 4.25
CA LEU A 32 -12.63 0.55 5.33
C LEU A 32 -12.43 1.13 6.74
N GLY A 33 -11.78 2.28 6.86
CA GLY A 33 -11.60 2.95 8.13
C GLY A 33 -10.44 2.41 8.97
N VAL A 34 -9.51 1.72 8.35
CA VAL A 34 -8.32 1.19 9.03
C VAL A 34 -7.39 2.35 9.41
N SER A 35 -6.74 2.25 10.57
CA SER A 35 -5.83 3.29 11.05
C SER A 35 -4.59 3.41 10.17
N ASP A 36 -4.01 4.62 10.13
CA ASP A 36 -2.79 4.89 9.37
C ASP A 36 -1.64 3.99 9.79
N GLU A 37 -1.50 3.76 11.10
CA GLU A 37 -0.45 2.90 11.64
C GLU A 37 -0.55 1.50 11.05
N THR A 38 -1.74 0.92 11.07
CA THR A 38 -1.98 -0.42 10.52
C THR A 38 -1.74 -0.45 9.01
N ILE A 39 -2.18 0.58 8.29
CA ILE A 39 -1.95 0.71 6.85
C ILE A 39 -0.45 0.74 6.54
N CYS A 40 0.32 1.53 7.28
CA CYS A 40 1.77 1.62 7.09
C CYS A 40 2.46 0.28 7.42
N GLN A 41 2.04 -0.40 8.47
CA GLN A 41 2.57 -1.71 8.82
C GLN A 41 2.28 -2.75 7.73
N ASP A 42 1.08 -2.74 7.18
CA ASP A 42 0.72 -3.63 6.08
C ASP A 42 1.57 -3.37 4.84
N PHE A 43 1.77 -2.10 4.51
CA PHE A 43 2.56 -1.71 3.34
C PHE A 43 4.00 -2.24 3.43
N VAL A 44 4.66 -2.08 4.59
CA VAL A 44 6.05 -2.51 4.76
C VAL A 44 6.22 -4.02 4.88
N ARG A 45 5.14 -4.77 5.09
CA ARG A 45 5.20 -6.23 5.08
C ARG A 45 5.71 -6.80 3.76
N THR A 46 5.59 -6.06 2.69
CA THR A 46 6.21 -6.41 1.40
C THR A 46 7.69 -6.71 1.56
N ASN A 47 8.42 -5.91 2.36
CA ASN A 47 9.85 -6.13 2.60
C ASN A 47 10.13 -7.43 3.34
N VAL A 48 9.22 -7.85 4.22
CA VAL A 48 9.33 -9.14 4.91
C VAL A 48 9.10 -10.29 3.93
N CYS A 49 8.04 -10.18 3.13
CA CYS A 49 7.69 -11.22 2.15
C CYS A 49 8.72 -11.33 1.02
N ARG A 50 9.36 -10.24 0.67
CA ARG A 50 10.37 -10.19 -0.39
C ARG A 50 11.80 -10.16 0.14
N ARG A 51 12.00 -10.58 1.37
CA ARG A 51 13.32 -10.62 2.01
C ARG A 51 14.37 -11.38 1.18
N PRO A 52 14.06 -12.57 0.63
CA PRO A 52 15.03 -13.29 -0.19
C PRO A 52 15.50 -12.49 -1.41
N GLU A 53 14.59 -11.80 -2.08
CA GLU A 53 14.90 -10.97 -3.26
C GLU A 53 15.74 -9.76 -2.87
N LEU A 54 15.41 -9.13 -1.74
CA LEU A 54 16.17 -8.00 -1.21
C LEU A 54 17.61 -8.40 -0.88
N GLU A 55 17.77 -9.49 -0.16
CA GLU A 55 19.10 -9.99 0.21
C GLU A 55 19.92 -10.36 -1.02
N LYS A 56 19.28 -10.97 -2.02
CA LYS A 56 19.92 -11.34 -3.25
C LYS A 56 20.43 -10.14 -4.04
N ILE A 57 19.62 -9.10 -4.17
CA ILE A 57 20.01 -7.90 -4.91
C ILE A 57 21.09 -7.11 -4.16
N TRP A 58 20.99 -7.03 -2.83
CA TRP A 58 22.03 -6.39 -2.03
C TRP A 58 23.36 -7.14 -2.11
N ALA A 59 23.34 -8.47 -2.06
CA ALA A 59 24.53 -9.29 -2.21
C ALA A 59 25.17 -9.14 -3.60
N ALA A 60 24.36 -9.08 -4.65
CA ALA A 60 24.83 -8.89 -6.02
C ALA A 60 25.51 -7.54 -6.24
N HIS A 61 25.14 -6.53 -5.46
CA HIS A 61 25.68 -5.17 -5.57
C HIS A 61 26.42 -4.72 -4.29
N ALA A 62 26.95 -5.68 -3.54
CA ALA A 62 27.58 -5.40 -2.23
C ALA A 62 28.73 -4.41 -2.32
N GLU A 63 29.59 -4.53 -3.33
CA GLU A 63 30.74 -3.63 -3.51
C GLU A 63 30.31 -2.19 -3.79
N GLU A 64 29.30 -2.03 -4.64
CA GLU A 64 28.74 -0.72 -4.95
C GLU A 64 28.08 -0.08 -3.73
N ILE A 65 27.34 -0.88 -2.96
CA ILE A 65 26.69 -0.41 -1.72
C ILE A 65 27.72 -0.03 -0.67
N GLU A 66 28.83 -0.76 -0.57
CA GLU A 66 29.90 -0.43 0.36
C GLU A 66 30.55 0.90 0.00
N ALA A 67 30.81 1.15 -1.29
CA ALA A 67 31.37 2.41 -1.77
C ALA A 67 30.38 3.57 -1.68
N HIS A 68 29.10 3.30 -1.94
CA HIS A 68 28.02 4.29 -1.97
C HIS A 68 26.80 3.76 -1.20
N PRO A 69 26.76 3.94 0.15
CA PRO A 69 25.68 3.38 0.98
C PRO A 69 24.27 3.79 0.57
N GLU A 70 24.10 4.94 -0.06
CA GLU A 70 22.82 5.43 -0.57
C GLU A 70 22.23 4.52 -1.66
N GLN A 71 23.06 3.75 -2.34
CA GLN A 71 22.60 2.81 -3.37
C GLN A 71 21.77 1.66 -2.79
N LYS A 72 21.93 1.37 -1.51
CA LYS A 72 21.13 0.33 -0.85
C LYS A 72 19.64 0.66 -0.92
N GLN A 73 19.28 1.93 -0.71
CA GLN A 73 17.89 2.38 -0.82
C GLN A 73 17.36 2.27 -2.25
N PHE A 74 18.20 2.59 -3.23
CA PHE A 74 17.83 2.42 -4.64
C PHE A 74 17.45 0.97 -4.96
N TYR A 75 18.29 0.02 -4.55
CA TYR A 75 18.03 -1.41 -4.77
C TYR A 75 16.85 -1.91 -3.95
N GLN A 76 16.62 -1.34 -2.76
CA GLN A 76 15.43 -1.66 -1.97
C GLN A 76 14.15 -1.26 -2.72
N GLY A 77 14.16 -0.14 -3.42
CA GLY A 77 13.02 0.29 -4.24
C GLY A 77 12.74 -0.65 -5.41
N ILE A 78 13.77 -1.33 -5.93
CA ILE A 78 13.59 -2.30 -7.03
C ILE A 78 12.96 -3.60 -6.51
N ALA A 79 13.47 -4.17 -5.43
CA ALA A 79 13.06 -5.48 -4.93
C ALA A 79 11.99 -5.42 -3.84
N GLY A 80 11.87 -4.31 -3.12
CA GLY A 80 10.91 -4.10 -2.05
C GLY A 80 10.22 -2.76 -2.15
N VAL A 81 9.87 -2.18 -1.00
CA VAL A 81 9.26 -0.85 -0.89
C VAL A 81 10.03 0.01 0.10
N HIS A 82 9.93 1.32 -0.05
CA HIS A 82 10.47 2.25 0.92
C HIS A 82 9.46 2.47 2.05
N PRO A 83 9.85 2.25 3.32
CA PRO A 83 8.91 2.40 4.45
C PRO A 83 8.26 3.77 4.56
N GLU A 84 8.94 4.82 4.14
CA GLU A 84 8.44 6.19 4.17
C GLU A 84 7.38 6.51 3.11
N SER A 85 7.18 5.65 2.13
CA SER A 85 6.24 5.90 1.03
C SER A 85 4.80 5.95 1.51
N ALA A 86 4.38 5.03 2.37
CA ALA A 86 3.01 5.02 2.88
C ALA A 86 2.68 6.26 3.73
N PRO A 87 3.49 6.63 4.73
CA PRO A 87 3.26 7.88 5.46
C PRO A 87 3.25 9.11 4.56
N PHE A 88 4.11 9.16 3.56
CA PHE A 88 4.17 10.26 2.60
C PHE A 88 2.86 10.39 1.83
N VAL A 89 2.33 9.30 1.31
CA VAL A 89 1.06 9.29 0.57
C VAL A 89 -0.09 9.74 1.47
N LEU A 90 -0.19 9.20 2.68
CA LEU A 90 -1.25 9.55 3.62
C LEU A 90 -1.19 11.03 4.02
N ASN A 91 0.00 11.55 4.29
CA ASN A 91 0.19 12.95 4.65
C ASN A 91 -0.13 13.89 3.48
N THR A 92 0.23 13.50 2.26
CA THR A 92 -0.08 14.26 1.04
C THR A 92 -1.59 14.35 0.84
N ILE A 93 -2.31 13.24 1.01
CA ILE A 93 -3.77 13.21 0.91
C ILE A 93 -4.40 14.19 1.92
N ARG A 94 -3.96 14.16 3.16
CA ARG A 94 -4.49 15.05 4.20
C ARG A 94 -4.16 16.51 3.94
N LYS A 95 -2.96 16.78 3.45
CA LYS A 95 -2.53 18.14 3.13
C LYS A 95 -3.38 18.76 2.02
N GLU A 96 -3.71 18.00 0.99
CA GLU A 96 -4.43 18.50 -0.17
C GLU A 96 -5.95 18.49 0.01
N TYR A 97 -6.50 17.54 0.75
CA TYR A 97 -7.95 17.37 0.89
C TYR A 97 -8.48 17.64 2.30
N GLY A 98 -7.61 17.83 3.26
CA GLY A 98 -7.96 18.05 4.66
C GLY A 98 -8.15 16.74 5.44
N THR A 99 -8.94 15.80 4.90
CA THR A 99 -9.16 14.48 5.50
C THR A 99 -9.09 13.40 4.45
N THR A 100 -8.85 12.16 4.87
CA THR A 100 -8.88 11.01 3.97
C THR A 100 -10.28 10.75 3.42
N ASP A 101 -11.31 10.97 4.22
CA ASP A 101 -12.71 10.81 3.79
C ASP A 101 -13.06 11.85 2.70
N ALA A 102 -12.61 13.09 2.83
CA ALA A 102 -12.80 14.12 1.81
C ALA A 102 -12.12 13.74 0.50
N TYR A 103 -10.92 13.17 0.57
CA TYR A 103 -10.22 12.64 -0.60
C TYR A 103 -11.01 11.54 -1.29
N LEU A 104 -11.49 10.57 -0.53
CA LEU A 104 -12.24 9.43 -1.07
C LEU A 104 -13.55 9.87 -1.74
N GLU A 105 -14.21 10.88 -1.16
CA GLU A 105 -15.42 11.43 -1.77
C GLU A 105 -15.12 12.20 -3.05
N ALA A 106 -14.10 13.07 -3.03
CA ALA A 106 -13.74 13.91 -4.18
C ALA A 106 -13.27 13.10 -5.38
N GLU A 107 -12.43 12.09 -5.15
CA GLU A 107 -11.79 11.33 -6.23
C GLU A 107 -12.59 10.11 -6.68
N TYR A 108 -13.33 9.48 -5.78
CA TYR A 108 -14.00 8.21 -6.06
C TYR A 108 -15.51 8.25 -5.82
N GLY A 109 -16.06 9.38 -5.43
CA GLY A 109 -17.48 9.50 -5.14
C GLY A 109 -17.93 8.68 -3.94
N LEU A 110 -17.01 8.35 -3.02
CA LEU A 110 -17.31 7.60 -1.81
C LEU A 110 -17.84 8.54 -0.74
N THR A 111 -19.13 8.85 -0.82
CA THR A 111 -19.83 9.66 0.19
C THR A 111 -19.81 8.97 1.55
N PRO A 112 -20.05 9.69 2.66
CA PRO A 112 -20.13 9.06 3.99
C PRO A 112 -21.07 7.86 4.04
N ALA A 113 -22.20 7.93 3.34
CA ALA A 113 -23.16 6.82 3.28
C ALA A 113 -22.56 5.59 2.57
N ARG A 114 -21.84 5.82 1.47
CA ARG A 114 -21.18 4.74 0.73
C ARG A 114 -20.03 4.12 1.50
N LEU A 115 -19.25 4.92 2.21
CA LEU A 115 -18.18 4.42 3.09
C LEU A 115 -18.76 3.54 4.20
N MET A 116 -19.84 4.00 4.83
CA MET A 116 -20.51 3.23 5.87
C MET A 116 -21.02 1.90 5.33
N ARG A 117 -21.59 1.91 4.12
CA ARG A 117 -22.07 0.70 3.46
C ARG A 117 -20.93 -0.28 3.18
N LEU A 118 -19.79 0.19 2.67
CA LEU A 118 -18.61 -0.63 2.44
C LEU A 118 -18.12 -1.27 3.74
N ARG A 119 -17.99 -0.49 4.79
CA ARG A 119 -17.54 -0.98 6.09
C ARG A 119 -18.47 -2.06 6.62
N ARG A 120 -19.76 -1.85 6.48
CA ARG A 120 -20.76 -2.85 6.88
C ARG A 120 -20.64 -4.14 6.08
N MET A 121 -20.34 -4.05 4.79
CA MET A 121 -20.23 -5.23 3.93
C MET A 121 -18.99 -6.07 4.23
N TYR A 122 -17.88 -5.45 4.59
CA TYR A 122 -16.59 -6.13 4.68
C TYR A 122 -16.03 -6.28 6.09
N LEU A 123 -16.54 -5.57 7.08
CA LEU A 123 -16.02 -5.63 8.45
C LEU A 123 -16.92 -6.39 9.43
N GLU A 124 -18.05 -6.87 8.98
CA GLU A 124 -18.94 -7.71 9.81
C GLU A 124 -18.79 -9.18 9.51
#